data_21724f307d91bab113b66ccb23a2f266
#
_entry.id   21724f307d91bab113b66ccb23a2f266
#
_cell.length_a   1.000
_cell.length_b   1.000
_cell.length_c   1.000
_cell.angle_alpha   90.00
_cell.angle_beta   90.00
_cell.angle_gamma   90.00
#
_symmetry.space_group_name_H-M   'P 1'
#
loop_
_entity.id
_entity.type
_entity.pdbx_description
1 polymer ?
#
loop_
_entity_poly.entity_id
_entity_poly.type
_entity_poly.pdbx_seq_one_letter_code
_entity_poly.pdbx_strand_id
1 'polypeptide(L)'
;MNDEVQPDALYQAAQSAIKRYPYFEVEVTIGSEENYELKPNSRPVVVVPSTRKPPALGSEEVNRHLVFIDYEGHDIFFNIHHSLTGAIGLLEWAKTTLHEYVFFACGVRLAGEGLRTADSPLLHGETDFPDTTDLPKHELWWRNRSVQSYYRRIDYTIAAFNPFNRGERYYAIDIPKEPLMTYAKQVGGSPTSALVVLMLRALDKSLPRNIERLTAGIVHNFNEEVGCKNAYHDMVRYLYVPFERAQTGLPDSELNNLTRQAIEEQKTAEYGLAELRHLADNYAVTDSLPTMAERRKYNMFHNRYMDCPRSTFSVSYFGRETTLGTLEGYVRSVYCFAEGNLILEVVPLADHFCISFELVRPLKRYIRSFLAALTDAGLPYEVQGPIFKRLPAVVLPKTPV
;
A
#
# COMPACT_ATOMS: atom_id res chain seq x y z
N MET A 1 -14.70 -13.49 -0.75
CA MET A 1 -14.97 -14.79 -0.08
C MET A 1 -15.55 -15.78 -1.08
N ASN A 2 -15.43 -17.08 -0.82
CA ASN A 2 -16.08 -18.09 -1.68
C ASN A 2 -17.61 -18.08 -1.48
N ASP A 3 -18.06 -17.87 -0.25
CA ASP A 3 -19.47 -17.82 0.11
C ASP A 3 -19.93 -16.38 0.41
N GLU A 4 -21.25 -16.18 0.42
CA GLU A 4 -21.84 -14.89 0.78
C GLU A 4 -21.52 -14.53 2.25
N VAL A 5 -21.19 -13.28 2.49
CA VAL A 5 -20.77 -12.79 3.81
C VAL A 5 -21.95 -12.85 4.80
N GLN A 6 -21.70 -13.45 5.96
CA GLN A 6 -22.64 -13.49 7.09
C GLN A 6 -22.37 -12.31 8.04
N PRO A 7 -23.21 -11.29 8.09
CA PRO A 7 -22.94 -10.04 8.81
C PRO A 7 -22.68 -10.23 10.31
N ASP A 8 -23.48 -11.05 10.97
CA ASP A 8 -23.37 -11.30 12.41
C ASP A 8 -22.07 -12.03 12.77
N ALA A 9 -21.66 -13.00 11.94
CA ALA A 9 -20.38 -13.70 12.10
C ALA A 9 -19.21 -12.74 11.88
N LEU A 10 -19.31 -11.86 10.87
CA LEU A 10 -18.28 -10.86 10.59
C LEU A 10 -18.16 -9.83 11.72
N TYR A 11 -19.29 -9.39 12.29
CA TYR A 11 -19.27 -8.51 13.44
C TYR A 11 -18.58 -9.16 14.64
N GLN A 12 -18.94 -10.41 14.99
CA GLN A 12 -18.31 -11.14 16.10
C GLN A 12 -16.80 -11.32 15.86
N ALA A 13 -16.43 -11.65 14.64
CA ALA A 13 -15.02 -11.81 14.23
C ALA A 13 -14.23 -10.51 14.40
N ALA A 14 -14.79 -9.38 13.96
CA ALA A 14 -14.16 -8.07 14.10
C ALA A 14 -13.92 -7.70 15.57
N GLN A 15 -14.93 -7.93 16.44
CA GLN A 15 -14.82 -7.66 17.88
C GLN A 15 -13.81 -8.61 18.57
N SER A 16 -13.70 -9.84 18.10
CA SER A 16 -12.71 -10.79 18.60
C SER A 16 -11.31 -10.42 18.18
N ALA A 17 -11.11 -10.23 16.88
CA ALA A 17 -9.79 -10.01 16.28
C ALA A 17 -9.12 -8.70 16.71
N ILE A 18 -9.88 -7.61 16.88
CA ILE A 18 -9.29 -6.30 17.20
C ILE A 18 -8.55 -6.29 18.54
N LYS A 19 -8.98 -7.12 19.49
CA LYS A 19 -8.33 -7.25 20.81
C LYS A 19 -6.87 -7.66 20.72
N ARG A 20 -6.49 -8.34 19.64
CA ARG A 20 -5.10 -8.72 19.36
C ARG A 20 -4.25 -7.50 18.91
N TYR A 21 -4.88 -6.43 18.49
CA TYR A 21 -4.26 -5.24 17.91
C TYR A 21 -4.63 -3.96 18.68
N PRO A 22 -4.25 -3.84 19.96
CA PRO A 22 -4.66 -2.69 20.81
C PRO A 22 -4.18 -1.35 20.27
N TYR A 23 -3.14 -1.33 19.44
CA TYR A 23 -2.63 -0.15 18.75
C TYR A 23 -3.51 0.29 17.56
N PHE A 24 -4.53 -0.49 17.17
CA PHE A 24 -5.57 -0.09 16.22
C PHE A 24 -6.88 0.32 16.92
N GLU A 25 -7.05 -0.05 18.20
CA GLU A 25 -8.18 0.40 19.03
C GLU A 25 -7.97 1.83 19.55
N VAL A 26 -7.88 2.78 18.62
CA VAL A 26 -7.54 4.17 18.94
C VAL A 26 -8.48 5.16 18.25
N GLU A 27 -8.58 6.36 18.84
CA GLU A 27 -9.20 7.54 18.25
C GLU A 27 -8.22 8.71 18.22
N VAL A 28 -8.43 9.66 17.31
CA VAL A 28 -7.66 10.89 17.25
C VAL A 28 -8.27 11.93 18.17
N THR A 29 -7.45 12.55 19.01
CA THR A 29 -7.83 13.67 19.86
C THR A 29 -6.90 14.84 19.63
N ILE A 30 -7.24 16.00 20.17
CA ILE A 30 -6.35 17.18 20.21
C ILE A 30 -5.70 17.19 21.58
N GLY A 31 -4.38 17.13 21.61
CA GLY A 31 -3.59 17.24 22.82
C GLY A 31 -3.40 18.69 23.30
N SER A 32 -2.67 18.87 24.40
CA SER A 32 -2.46 20.16 25.05
C SER A 32 -1.68 21.18 24.21
N GLU A 33 -0.86 20.72 23.26
CA GLU A 33 -0.04 21.55 22.36
C GLU A 33 -0.68 21.72 20.96
N GLU A 34 -1.99 21.58 20.86
CA GLU A 34 -2.72 21.58 19.58
C GLU A 34 -2.24 20.49 18.60
N ASN A 35 -1.60 19.45 19.10
CA ASN A 35 -1.19 18.30 18.31
C ASN A 35 -2.31 17.25 18.22
N TYR A 36 -2.31 16.48 17.16
CA TYR A 36 -3.11 15.26 17.12
C TYR A 36 -2.44 14.17 17.95
N GLU A 37 -3.22 13.56 18.83
CA GLU A 37 -2.80 12.44 19.66
C GLU A 37 -3.70 11.25 19.43
N LEU A 38 -3.12 10.05 19.43
CA LEU A 38 -3.87 8.81 19.45
C LEU A 38 -4.17 8.41 20.89
N LYS A 39 -5.44 8.17 21.21
CA LYS A 39 -5.88 7.67 22.52
C LYS A 39 -6.62 6.35 22.37
N PRO A 40 -6.54 5.46 23.38
CA PRO A 40 -7.30 4.22 23.38
C PRO A 40 -8.81 4.49 23.20
N ASN A 41 -9.45 3.68 22.37
CA ASN A 41 -10.88 3.75 22.08
C ASN A 41 -11.50 2.36 22.28
N SER A 42 -12.23 2.18 23.37
CA SER A 42 -12.86 0.91 23.74
C SER A 42 -14.24 0.66 23.11
N ARG A 43 -14.68 1.55 22.22
CA ARG A 43 -15.96 1.35 21.51
C ARG A 43 -15.82 0.19 20.51
N PRO A 44 -16.91 -0.51 20.17
CA PRO A 44 -16.87 -1.58 19.18
C PRO A 44 -16.39 -1.11 17.80
N VAL A 45 -15.58 -1.93 17.12
CA VAL A 45 -15.27 -1.72 15.71
C VAL A 45 -16.53 -1.86 14.88
N VAL A 46 -16.76 -0.91 13.99
CA VAL A 46 -17.99 -0.88 13.18
C VAL A 46 -17.88 -1.84 12.00
N VAL A 47 -18.93 -2.64 11.78
CA VAL A 47 -19.13 -3.51 10.62
C VAL A 47 -20.46 -3.15 9.98
N VAL A 48 -20.43 -2.70 8.73
CA VAL A 48 -21.61 -2.15 8.03
C VAL A 48 -21.72 -2.63 6.59
N PRO A 49 -22.91 -2.66 6.00
CA PRO A 49 -23.05 -2.85 4.56
C PRO A 49 -22.29 -1.77 3.77
N SER A 50 -21.66 -2.16 2.67
CA SER A 50 -20.96 -1.25 1.80
C SER A 50 -21.92 -0.26 1.13
N THR A 51 -21.52 1.00 1.04
CA THR A 51 -22.29 2.06 0.42
C THR A 51 -21.42 2.86 -0.56
N ARG A 52 -22.09 3.58 -1.48
CA ARG A 52 -21.37 4.48 -2.41
C ARG A 52 -20.62 5.61 -1.71
N LYS A 53 -21.01 5.97 -0.51
CA LYS A 53 -20.35 6.95 0.35
C LYS A 53 -20.06 6.25 1.68
N PRO A 54 -18.87 5.63 1.81
CA PRO A 54 -18.52 4.96 3.05
C PRO A 54 -18.45 5.96 4.21
N PRO A 55 -18.68 5.50 5.45
CA PRO A 55 -18.45 6.32 6.62
C PRO A 55 -17.02 6.86 6.64
N ALA A 56 -16.83 8.04 7.20
CA ALA A 56 -15.48 8.61 7.30
C ALA A 56 -14.74 8.04 8.52
N LEU A 57 -13.47 7.68 8.34
CA LEU A 57 -12.59 7.29 9.44
C LEU A 57 -12.48 8.42 10.48
N GLY A 58 -12.52 8.10 11.76
CA GLY A 58 -12.51 9.07 12.86
C GLY A 58 -13.85 9.77 13.11
N SER A 59 -14.91 9.47 12.33
CA SER A 59 -16.25 10.02 12.56
C SER A 59 -17.04 9.25 13.64
N GLU A 60 -18.12 9.83 14.14
CA GLU A 60 -19.05 9.14 15.05
C GLU A 60 -19.72 7.92 14.38
N GLU A 61 -19.87 7.91 13.06
CA GLU A 61 -20.44 6.79 12.30
C GLU A 61 -19.61 5.51 12.42
N VAL A 62 -18.30 5.64 12.66
CA VAL A 62 -17.38 4.53 12.92
C VAL A 62 -16.86 4.51 14.36
N ASN A 63 -17.64 5.01 15.31
CA ASN A 63 -17.27 5.10 16.71
C ASN A 63 -15.92 5.80 16.94
N ARG A 64 -15.57 6.76 16.10
CA ARG A 64 -14.28 7.49 16.03
C ARG A 64 -13.05 6.64 15.76
N HIS A 65 -13.21 5.36 15.46
CA HIS A 65 -12.08 4.53 15.05
C HIS A 65 -11.44 5.02 13.76
N LEU A 66 -10.16 4.76 13.61
CA LEU A 66 -9.42 4.90 12.36
C LEU A 66 -9.43 3.60 11.54
N VAL A 67 -10.27 2.67 11.93
CA VAL A 67 -10.53 1.39 11.25
C VAL A 67 -12.03 1.10 11.24
N PHE A 68 -12.51 0.42 10.20
CA PHE A 68 -13.83 -0.21 10.17
C PHE A 68 -13.87 -1.27 9.06
N ILE A 69 -14.88 -2.12 9.07
CA ILE A 69 -15.11 -3.13 8.05
C ILE A 69 -16.44 -2.86 7.37
N ASP A 70 -16.47 -2.93 6.06
CA ASP A 70 -17.73 -2.98 5.31
C ASP A 70 -17.77 -4.20 4.39
N TYR A 71 -18.97 -4.61 3.97
CA TYR A 71 -19.17 -5.81 3.19
C TYR A 71 -20.29 -5.65 2.14
N GLU A 72 -20.17 -6.39 1.03
CA GLU A 72 -21.19 -6.46 -0.02
C GLU A 72 -21.12 -7.82 -0.71
N GLY A 73 -22.21 -8.62 -0.63
CA GLY A 73 -22.25 -9.96 -1.22
C GLY A 73 -21.15 -10.87 -0.70
N HIS A 74 -20.16 -11.18 -1.54
CA HIS A 74 -19.01 -12.01 -1.19
C HIS A 74 -17.78 -11.20 -0.76
N ASP A 75 -17.84 -9.89 -0.78
CA ASP A 75 -16.70 -9.01 -0.56
C ASP A 75 -16.69 -8.45 0.87
N ILE A 76 -15.52 -8.52 1.52
CA ILE A 76 -15.23 -7.88 2.80
C ILE A 76 -14.14 -6.83 2.57
N PHE A 77 -14.40 -5.60 2.99
CA PHE A 77 -13.48 -4.47 2.85
C PHE A 77 -12.95 -4.05 4.21
N PHE A 78 -11.65 -4.14 4.40
CA PHE A 78 -10.95 -3.66 5.57
C PHE A 78 -10.47 -2.24 5.30
N ASN A 79 -10.97 -1.28 6.07
CA ASN A 79 -10.61 0.12 5.94
C ASN A 79 -9.76 0.55 7.14
N ILE A 80 -8.60 1.12 6.87
CA ILE A 80 -7.68 1.61 7.88
C ILE A 80 -7.04 2.93 7.44
N HIS A 81 -6.80 3.83 8.37
CA HIS A 81 -6.02 5.02 8.11
C HIS A 81 -4.53 4.65 8.07
N HIS A 82 -3.83 5.05 7.01
CA HIS A 82 -2.43 4.66 6.76
C HIS A 82 -1.44 5.16 7.83
N SER A 83 -1.83 6.14 8.66
CA SER A 83 -1.00 6.56 9.81
C SER A 83 -0.88 5.51 10.91
N LEU A 84 -1.77 4.53 10.95
CA LEU A 84 -1.69 3.45 11.93
C LEU A 84 -0.69 2.36 11.51
N THR A 85 -0.69 2.02 10.23
CA THR A 85 0.16 0.96 9.70
C THR A 85 0.21 1.00 8.18
N GLY A 86 1.21 0.31 7.62
CA GLY A 86 1.24 -0.06 6.22
C GLY A 86 0.38 -1.30 5.92
N ALA A 87 0.45 -1.75 4.68
CA ALA A 87 -0.35 -2.88 4.21
C ALA A 87 -0.08 -4.19 4.96
N ILE A 88 1.13 -4.41 5.48
CA ILE A 88 1.47 -5.64 6.22
C ILE A 88 0.68 -5.71 7.52
N GLY A 89 0.64 -4.65 8.32
CA GLY A 89 -0.15 -4.64 9.56
C GLY A 89 -1.66 -4.74 9.30
N LEU A 90 -2.15 -4.10 8.21
CA LEU A 90 -3.53 -4.25 7.76
C LEU A 90 -3.85 -5.70 7.42
N LEU A 91 -2.99 -6.38 6.66
CA LEU A 91 -3.19 -7.77 6.26
C LEU A 91 -3.16 -8.73 7.45
N GLU A 92 -2.31 -8.49 8.45
CA GLU A 92 -2.30 -9.30 9.68
C GLU A 92 -3.62 -9.18 10.45
N TRP A 93 -4.15 -7.96 10.60
CA TRP A 93 -5.47 -7.75 11.19
C TRP A 93 -6.58 -8.38 10.35
N ALA A 94 -6.55 -8.22 9.04
CA ALA A 94 -7.51 -8.83 8.13
C ALA A 94 -7.47 -10.38 8.21
N LYS A 95 -6.28 -10.98 8.19
CA LYS A 95 -6.12 -12.44 8.34
C LYS A 95 -6.69 -12.94 9.66
N THR A 96 -6.38 -12.27 10.78
CA THR A 96 -6.93 -12.64 12.08
C THR A 96 -8.45 -12.51 12.10
N THR A 97 -8.99 -11.44 11.52
CA THR A 97 -10.45 -11.24 11.42
C THR A 97 -11.11 -12.32 10.56
N LEU A 98 -10.52 -12.65 9.40
CA LEU A 98 -11.05 -13.69 8.52
C LEU A 98 -10.96 -15.08 9.17
N HIS A 99 -9.94 -15.32 9.99
CA HIS A 99 -9.80 -16.53 10.77
C HIS A 99 -10.94 -16.70 11.79
N GLU A 100 -11.20 -15.65 12.56
CA GLU A 100 -12.32 -15.62 13.48
C GLU A 100 -13.67 -15.69 12.73
N TYR A 101 -13.75 -15.07 11.55
CA TYR A 101 -14.96 -15.13 10.70
C TYR A 101 -15.28 -16.56 10.27
N VAL A 102 -14.31 -17.32 9.79
CA VAL A 102 -14.51 -18.73 9.42
C VAL A 102 -14.98 -19.55 10.63
N PHE A 103 -14.46 -19.25 11.82
CA PHE A 103 -14.94 -19.90 13.04
C PHE A 103 -16.40 -19.56 13.35
N PHE A 104 -16.76 -18.29 13.36
CA PHE A 104 -18.14 -17.88 13.70
C PHE A 104 -19.17 -18.24 12.60
N ALA A 105 -18.75 -18.23 11.33
CA ALA A 105 -19.64 -18.55 10.22
C ALA A 105 -19.79 -20.06 9.96
N CYS A 106 -18.71 -20.84 10.14
CA CYS A 106 -18.65 -22.25 9.73
C CYS A 106 -18.39 -23.20 10.91
N GLY A 107 -18.09 -22.70 12.11
CA GLY A 107 -17.72 -23.53 13.27
C GLY A 107 -16.33 -24.18 13.15
N VAL A 108 -15.49 -23.76 12.21
CA VAL A 108 -14.18 -24.35 11.94
C VAL A 108 -13.05 -23.50 12.50
N ARG A 109 -12.28 -24.05 13.43
CA ARG A 109 -11.01 -23.44 13.88
C ARG A 109 -9.89 -23.87 12.94
N LEU A 110 -9.44 -22.92 12.11
CA LEU A 110 -8.31 -23.15 11.23
C LEU A 110 -7.02 -23.17 12.08
N ALA A 111 -6.09 -24.02 11.73
CA ALA A 111 -4.77 -24.09 12.32
C ALA A 111 -3.72 -23.86 11.23
N GLY A 112 -2.67 -23.11 11.53
CA GLY A 112 -1.59 -22.85 10.58
C GLY A 112 -0.41 -22.19 11.25
N GLU A 113 0.78 -22.43 10.73
CA GLU A 113 2.00 -21.76 11.19
C GLU A 113 1.94 -20.27 10.87
N GLY A 114 2.34 -19.42 11.82
CA GLY A 114 2.35 -17.97 11.67
C GLY A 114 0.97 -17.29 11.74
N LEU A 115 -0.09 -18.06 11.99
CA LEU A 115 -1.43 -17.50 12.13
C LEU A 115 -1.60 -16.84 13.50
N ARG A 116 -1.98 -15.58 13.51
CA ARG A 116 -2.36 -14.85 14.73
C ARG A 116 -3.85 -15.06 14.98
N THR A 117 -4.19 -15.45 16.18
CA THR A 117 -5.58 -15.54 16.67
C THR A 117 -5.88 -14.38 17.60
N ALA A 118 -7.15 -14.16 17.93
CA ALA A 118 -7.55 -13.13 18.88
C ALA A 118 -6.84 -13.23 20.25
N ASP A 119 -6.52 -14.45 20.69
CA ASP A 119 -5.88 -14.72 21.98
C ASP A 119 -4.34 -14.79 21.88
N SER A 120 -3.76 -14.61 20.70
CA SER A 120 -2.31 -14.62 20.52
C SER A 120 -1.68 -13.43 21.25
N PRO A 121 -0.58 -13.62 22.01
CA PRO A 121 0.12 -12.50 22.62
C PRO A 121 0.76 -11.60 21.58
N LEU A 122 1.06 -10.35 21.95
CA LEU A 122 1.89 -9.48 21.13
C LEU A 122 3.25 -10.12 20.91
N LEU A 123 3.78 -10.03 19.71
CA LEU A 123 5.12 -10.49 19.41
C LEU A 123 6.15 -9.55 20.04
N HIS A 124 7.30 -10.10 20.40
CA HIS A 124 8.42 -9.25 20.81
C HIS A 124 8.80 -8.28 19.70
N GLY A 125 8.91 -6.99 20.03
CA GLY A 125 9.22 -5.93 19.08
C GLY A 125 8.06 -5.51 18.16
N GLU A 126 6.83 -5.96 18.40
CA GLU A 126 5.68 -5.62 17.55
C GLU A 126 5.33 -4.13 17.58
N THR A 127 5.63 -3.45 18.67
CA THR A 127 5.44 -2.00 18.85
C THR A 127 6.73 -1.21 18.73
N ASP A 128 7.84 -1.85 18.34
CA ASP A 128 9.13 -1.18 18.26
C ASP A 128 9.18 -0.24 17.04
N PHE A 129 9.94 0.83 17.19
CA PHE A 129 10.32 1.74 16.12
C PHE A 129 11.82 2.03 16.25
N PRO A 130 12.59 2.04 15.15
CA PRO A 130 14.03 2.25 15.25
C PRO A 130 14.34 3.65 15.76
N ASP A 131 15.30 3.76 16.68
CA ASP A 131 15.83 5.05 17.09
C ASP A 131 16.58 5.70 15.92
N THR A 132 16.11 6.85 15.50
CA THR A 132 16.71 7.61 14.40
C THR A 132 17.53 8.81 14.86
N THR A 133 17.64 9.05 16.17
CA THR A 133 18.22 10.27 16.75
C THR A 133 19.68 10.45 16.41
N ASP A 134 20.45 9.35 16.53
CA ASP A 134 21.92 9.36 16.35
C ASP A 134 22.36 8.88 14.95
N LEU A 135 21.40 8.66 14.03
CA LEU A 135 21.75 8.22 12.69
C LEU A 135 22.47 9.30 11.90
N PRO A 136 23.53 8.97 11.14
CA PRO A 136 24.18 9.92 10.27
C PRO A 136 23.21 10.45 9.22
N LYS A 137 23.32 11.74 8.91
CA LYS A 137 22.57 12.33 7.80
C LYS A 137 23.21 11.89 6.50
N HIS A 138 22.57 10.96 5.82
CA HIS A 138 22.99 10.55 4.49
C HIS A 138 22.40 11.46 3.42
N GLU A 139 23.19 11.76 2.42
CA GLU A 139 22.72 12.43 1.22
C GLU A 139 22.01 11.37 0.34
N LEU A 140 20.70 11.33 0.44
CA LEU A 140 19.92 10.40 -0.38
C LEU A 140 20.13 10.72 -1.86
N TRP A 141 20.44 9.72 -2.68
CA TRP A 141 20.81 9.87 -4.09
C TRP A 141 19.79 10.65 -4.91
N TRP A 142 18.50 10.53 -4.61
CA TRP A 142 17.42 11.22 -5.28
C TRP A 142 17.38 12.73 -4.98
N ARG A 143 18.11 13.22 -3.97
CA ARG A 143 18.28 14.66 -3.72
C ARG A 143 19.21 15.33 -4.72
N ASN A 144 19.89 14.55 -5.56
CA ASN A 144 20.67 15.11 -6.64
C ASN A 144 19.77 15.95 -7.56
N ARG A 145 20.17 17.21 -7.81
CA ARG A 145 19.37 18.19 -8.60
C ARG A 145 19.02 17.70 -10.00
N SER A 146 19.86 16.89 -10.62
CA SER A 146 19.59 16.30 -11.93
C SER A 146 18.41 15.31 -11.89
N VAL A 147 18.31 14.56 -10.83
CA VAL A 147 17.21 13.62 -10.58
C VAL A 147 15.93 14.40 -10.23
N GLN A 148 16.01 15.42 -9.36
CA GLN A 148 14.86 16.25 -8.97
C GLN A 148 14.24 17.04 -10.13
N SER A 149 15.05 17.61 -11.02
CA SER A 149 14.54 18.35 -12.18
C SER A 149 13.74 17.47 -13.15
N TYR A 150 14.07 16.20 -13.14
CA TYR A 150 13.43 15.17 -13.93
C TYR A 150 12.06 14.74 -13.35
N TYR A 151 11.97 14.47 -12.07
CA TYR A 151 10.72 14.07 -11.40
C TYR A 151 9.62 15.13 -11.53
N ARG A 152 9.97 16.41 -11.50
CA ARG A 152 9.02 17.51 -11.70
C ARG A 152 8.34 17.48 -13.08
N ARG A 153 9.01 16.99 -14.12
CA ARG A 153 8.44 16.88 -15.47
C ARG A 153 7.46 15.73 -15.62
N ILE A 154 7.73 14.60 -14.96
CA ILE A 154 6.89 13.41 -15.08
C ILE A 154 5.60 13.58 -14.30
N ASP A 155 5.64 14.18 -13.14
CA ASP A 155 4.49 14.46 -12.30
C ASP A 155 3.36 15.18 -13.03
N TYR A 156 3.69 16.11 -13.91
CA TYR A 156 2.71 16.83 -14.72
C TYR A 156 1.97 15.93 -15.72
N THR A 157 2.51 14.79 -16.07
CA THR A 157 2.01 13.94 -17.15
C THR A 157 1.12 12.79 -16.64
N ILE A 158 1.33 12.34 -15.42
CA ILE A 158 0.68 11.13 -14.87
C ILE A 158 -0.12 11.45 -13.60
N ALA A 159 -0.02 12.65 -13.04
CA ALA A 159 -0.81 13.03 -11.88
C ALA A 159 -2.30 12.75 -12.11
N ALA A 160 -2.81 11.80 -11.36
CA ALA A 160 -4.21 11.39 -11.38
C ALA A 160 -5.07 12.44 -10.66
N PHE A 161 -5.19 13.61 -11.26
CA PHE A 161 -6.11 14.63 -10.75
C PHE A 161 -7.50 14.34 -11.28
N ASN A 162 -8.39 13.90 -10.40
CA ASN A 162 -9.81 13.77 -10.69
C ASN A 162 -10.58 14.93 -10.05
N PRO A 163 -10.76 16.08 -10.77
CA PRO A 163 -11.45 17.25 -10.21
C PRO A 163 -12.93 17.00 -9.92
N PHE A 164 -13.50 15.89 -10.42
CA PHE A 164 -14.91 15.61 -10.30
C PHE A 164 -15.23 14.51 -9.30
N ASN A 165 -14.24 13.90 -8.67
CA ASN A 165 -14.34 12.85 -7.61
C ASN A 165 -15.72 12.11 -7.59
N ARG A 166 -16.09 11.54 -8.75
CA ARG A 166 -17.40 10.88 -8.94
C ARG A 166 -17.35 9.38 -8.69
N GLY A 167 -16.66 8.98 -7.65
CA GLY A 167 -16.46 7.59 -7.31
C GLY A 167 -15.14 7.07 -7.90
N GLU A 168 -14.30 6.62 -7.00
CA GLU A 168 -13.07 5.96 -7.32
C GLU A 168 -13.40 4.59 -7.88
N ARG A 169 -12.65 4.23 -8.88
CA ARG A 169 -12.77 2.94 -9.53
C ARG A 169 -11.41 2.31 -9.51
N TYR A 170 -11.36 1.09 -9.05
CA TYR A 170 -10.18 0.28 -9.17
C TYR A 170 -10.37 -0.74 -10.28
N TYR A 171 -9.32 -1.04 -10.98
CA TYR A 171 -9.30 -2.06 -12.00
C TYR A 171 -8.50 -3.23 -11.45
N ALA A 172 -9.12 -4.38 -11.38
CA ALA A 172 -8.53 -5.59 -10.85
C ALA A 172 -8.35 -6.63 -11.95
N ILE A 173 -7.20 -7.29 -11.92
CA ILE A 173 -6.87 -8.43 -12.79
C ILE A 173 -6.20 -9.52 -11.96
N ASP A 174 -6.41 -10.75 -12.39
CA ASP A 174 -5.70 -11.92 -11.88
C ASP A 174 -4.76 -12.46 -12.95
N ILE A 175 -3.52 -12.73 -12.57
CA ILE A 175 -2.51 -13.35 -13.43
C ILE A 175 -2.16 -14.71 -12.84
N PRO A 176 -2.31 -15.81 -13.56
CA PRO A 176 -1.90 -17.13 -13.07
C PRO A 176 -0.42 -17.13 -12.66
N LYS A 177 -0.13 -17.76 -11.53
CA LYS A 177 1.19 -17.70 -10.90
C LYS A 177 2.28 -18.32 -11.76
N GLU A 178 2.06 -19.54 -12.25
CA GLU A 178 3.08 -20.27 -13.00
C GLU A 178 3.52 -19.56 -14.30
N PRO A 179 2.62 -19.01 -15.15
CA PRO A 179 3.03 -18.23 -16.31
C PRO A 179 3.88 -17.02 -15.96
N LEU A 180 3.49 -16.20 -14.95
CA LEU A 180 4.26 -15.03 -14.54
C LEU A 180 5.61 -15.42 -13.92
N MET A 181 5.65 -16.48 -13.11
CA MET A 181 6.91 -16.98 -12.53
C MET A 181 7.84 -17.52 -13.61
N THR A 182 7.31 -18.19 -14.63
CA THR A 182 8.08 -18.69 -15.79
C THR A 182 8.66 -17.53 -16.58
N TYR A 183 7.86 -16.52 -16.90
CA TYR A 183 8.33 -15.31 -17.57
C TYR A 183 9.41 -14.61 -16.74
N ALA A 184 9.19 -14.42 -15.43
CA ALA A 184 10.18 -13.81 -14.55
C ALA A 184 11.52 -14.57 -14.57
N LYS A 185 11.51 -15.90 -14.55
CA LYS A 185 12.72 -16.74 -14.68
C LYS A 185 13.39 -16.57 -16.06
N GLN A 186 12.62 -16.53 -17.14
CA GLN A 186 13.13 -16.35 -18.50
C GLN A 186 13.87 -15.01 -18.67
N VAL A 187 13.37 -13.94 -18.04
CA VAL A 187 14.06 -12.65 -18.05
C VAL A 187 15.11 -12.50 -16.96
N GLY A 188 15.38 -13.56 -16.19
CA GLY A 188 16.39 -13.58 -15.13
C GLY A 188 15.99 -12.81 -13.87
N GLY A 189 14.70 -12.68 -13.57
CA GLY A 189 14.16 -11.79 -12.54
C GLY A 189 13.28 -12.42 -11.46
N SER A 190 12.69 -11.53 -10.69
CA SER A 190 11.64 -11.78 -9.72
C SER A 190 10.28 -11.33 -10.28
N PRO A 191 9.14 -11.72 -9.69
CA PRO A 191 7.84 -11.18 -10.09
C PRO A 191 7.81 -9.65 -10.08
N THR A 192 8.38 -9.02 -9.08
CA THR A 192 8.45 -7.55 -8.97
C THR A 192 9.19 -6.93 -10.16
N SER A 193 10.41 -7.41 -10.45
CA SER A 193 11.21 -6.86 -11.55
C SER A 193 10.62 -7.17 -12.92
N ALA A 194 9.97 -8.34 -13.09
CA ALA A 194 9.23 -8.67 -14.30
C ALA A 194 8.04 -7.73 -14.53
N LEU A 195 7.28 -7.40 -13.48
CA LEU A 195 6.19 -6.44 -13.57
C LEU A 195 6.68 -5.02 -13.89
N VAL A 196 7.85 -4.62 -13.37
CA VAL A 196 8.51 -3.37 -13.76
C VAL A 196 8.80 -3.36 -15.26
N VAL A 197 9.39 -4.42 -15.80
CA VAL A 197 9.68 -4.52 -17.24
C VAL A 197 8.41 -4.44 -18.08
N LEU A 198 7.37 -5.18 -17.72
CA LEU A 198 6.07 -5.16 -18.41
C LEU A 198 5.44 -3.75 -18.39
N MET A 199 5.52 -3.06 -17.25
CA MET A 199 5.01 -1.69 -17.15
C MET A 199 5.86 -0.71 -17.98
N LEU A 200 7.18 -0.86 -18.02
CA LEU A 200 8.04 -0.06 -18.90
C LEU A 200 7.65 -0.22 -20.38
N ARG A 201 7.39 -1.45 -20.84
CA ARG A 201 6.87 -1.74 -22.19
C ARG A 201 5.54 -1.05 -22.46
N ALA A 202 4.64 -1.08 -21.47
CA ALA A 202 3.34 -0.42 -21.56
C ALA A 202 3.47 1.10 -21.68
N LEU A 203 4.32 1.69 -20.85
CA LEU A 203 4.53 3.13 -20.81
C LEU A 203 5.29 3.65 -22.02
N ASP A 204 6.24 2.88 -22.53
CA ASP A 204 6.97 3.25 -23.76
C ASP A 204 6.02 3.47 -24.95
N LYS A 205 4.99 2.64 -25.10
CA LYS A 205 3.98 2.76 -26.15
C LYS A 205 2.98 3.90 -25.90
N SER A 206 2.76 4.30 -24.65
CA SER A 206 1.62 5.15 -24.26
C SER A 206 2.00 6.55 -23.79
N LEU A 207 3.25 6.78 -23.38
CA LEU A 207 3.73 8.09 -22.94
C LEU A 207 4.10 9.02 -24.11
N PRO A 208 3.96 10.33 -23.93
CA PRO A 208 4.44 11.31 -24.91
C PRO A 208 5.95 11.14 -25.19
N ARG A 209 6.36 11.38 -26.45
CA ARG A 209 7.76 11.17 -26.87
C ARG A 209 8.77 12.14 -26.25
N ASN A 210 8.31 13.28 -25.75
CA ASN A 210 9.14 14.28 -25.08
C ASN A 210 9.50 13.91 -23.64
N ILE A 211 9.04 12.76 -23.13
CA ILE A 211 9.46 12.21 -21.85
C ILE A 211 10.71 11.41 -22.10
N GLU A 212 11.85 11.91 -21.62
CA GLU A 212 13.16 11.32 -21.87
C GLU A 212 13.56 10.24 -20.87
N ARG A 213 12.91 10.21 -19.68
CA ARG A 213 13.23 9.27 -18.62
C ARG A 213 11.95 8.73 -18.00
N LEU A 214 12.03 7.52 -17.46
CA LEU A 214 11.00 6.83 -16.72
C LEU A 214 11.58 6.34 -15.39
N THR A 215 10.84 6.44 -14.33
CA THR A 215 11.29 5.91 -13.03
C THR A 215 10.25 4.96 -12.47
N ALA A 216 10.66 3.74 -12.21
CA ALA A 216 9.89 2.81 -11.41
C ALA A 216 10.14 3.08 -9.92
N GLY A 217 9.08 3.21 -9.14
CA GLY A 217 9.12 3.17 -7.68
C GLY A 217 8.78 1.75 -7.22
N ILE A 218 9.62 1.15 -6.42
CA ILE A 218 9.37 -0.17 -5.86
C ILE A 218 9.12 0.01 -4.37
N VAL A 219 7.95 -0.36 -3.94
CA VAL A 219 7.56 -0.28 -2.53
C VAL A 219 8.25 -1.41 -1.78
N HIS A 220 9.09 -1.07 -0.81
CA HIS A 220 9.83 -2.03 0.00
C HIS A 220 9.63 -1.78 1.49
N ASN A 221 9.34 -2.85 2.23
CA ASN A 221 9.27 -2.80 3.68
C ASN A 221 10.64 -3.04 4.30
N PHE A 222 11.14 -2.08 5.04
CA PHE A 222 12.46 -2.11 5.69
C PHE A 222 12.46 -2.69 7.11
N ASN A 223 11.34 -3.20 7.60
CA ASN A 223 11.25 -3.71 8.98
C ASN A 223 12.39 -4.68 9.33
N GLU A 224 12.75 -5.59 8.42
CA GLU A 224 13.78 -6.60 8.65
C GLU A 224 15.18 -5.96 8.65
N GLU A 225 15.47 -5.12 7.67
CA GLU A 225 16.75 -4.45 7.49
C GLU A 225 17.08 -3.49 8.64
N VAL A 226 16.06 -2.83 9.23
CA VAL A 226 16.26 -1.91 10.36
C VAL A 226 16.12 -2.58 11.73
N GLY A 227 16.02 -3.91 11.77
CA GLY A 227 15.98 -4.68 13.01
C GLY A 227 14.62 -4.71 13.73
N CYS A 228 13.55 -4.26 13.08
CA CYS A 228 12.19 -4.19 13.63
C CYS A 228 11.22 -5.14 12.91
N LYS A 229 11.65 -6.38 12.64
CA LYS A 229 10.95 -7.38 11.81
C LYS A 229 9.46 -7.52 12.13
N ASN A 230 9.11 -7.55 13.41
CA ASN A 230 7.73 -7.77 13.86
C ASN A 230 6.91 -6.49 13.99
N ALA A 231 7.52 -5.30 13.82
CA ALA A 231 6.85 -4.04 14.07
C ALA A 231 5.63 -3.83 13.16
N TYR A 232 4.54 -3.34 13.74
CA TYR A 232 3.34 -2.99 12.98
C TYR A 232 3.46 -1.65 12.25
N HIS A 233 4.43 -0.84 12.64
CA HIS A 233 4.65 0.48 12.07
C HIS A 233 4.98 0.42 10.58
N ASP A 234 4.56 1.46 9.86
CA ASP A 234 4.86 1.59 8.45
C ASP A 234 6.30 2.04 8.20
N MET A 235 7.17 1.07 7.97
CA MET A 235 8.57 1.30 7.58
C MET A 235 8.79 1.10 6.06
N VAL A 236 7.71 1.20 5.30
CA VAL A 236 7.76 1.12 3.85
C VAL A 236 8.40 2.38 3.26
N ARG A 237 9.35 2.18 2.36
CA ARG A 237 10.00 3.24 1.58
C ARG A 237 10.10 2.83 0.12
N TYR A 238 10.34 3.81 -0.74
CA TYR A 238 10.50 3.55 -2.15
C TYR A 238 11.96 3.30 -2.51
N LEU A 239 12.19 2.25 -3.30
CA LEU A 239 13.41 2.07 -4.07
C LEU A 239 13.14 2.59 -5.47
N TYR A 240 14.08 3.37 -6.02
CA TYR A 240 13.86 4.04 -7.30
C TYR A 240 14.75 3.47 -8.39
N VAL A 241 14.16 3.12 -9.51
CA VAL A 241 14.87 2.60 -10.68
C VAL A 241 14.65 3.55 -11.86
N PRO A 242 15.61 4.45 -12.13
CA PRO A 242 15.52 5.34 -13.27
C PRO A 242 15.92 4.64 -14.57
N PHE A 243 15.19 4.91 -15.63
CA PHE A 243 15.45 4.46 -16.99
C PHE A 243 15.48 5.66 -17.94
N GLU A 244 16.52 5.78 -18.74
CA GLU A 244 16.48 6.66 -19.91
C GLU A 244 15.54 6.08 -20.96
N ARG A 245 14.80 6.92 -21.67
CA ARG A 245 13.85 6.46 -22.69
C ARG A 245 14.48 5.53 -23.73
N ALA A 246 15.74 5.78 -24.10
CA ALA A 246 16.48 4.94 -25.03
C ALA A 246 16.66 3.50 -24.51
N GLN A 247 16.73 3.32 -23.18
CA GLN A 247 16.88 2.01 -22.57
C GLN A 247 15.60 1.17 -22.68
N THR A 248 14.43 1.78 -22.86
CA THR A 248 13.19 0.99 -23.01
C THR A 248 13.21 0.10 -24.27
N GLY A 249 14.12 0.32 -25.21
CA GLY A 249 14.35 -0.56 -26.36
C GLY A 249 15.23 -1.79 -26.09
N LEU A 250 15.87 -1.87 -24.92
CA LEU A 250 16.72 -3.01 -24.55
C LEU A 250 15.90 -4.31 -24.40
N PRO A 251 16.53 -5.48 -24.51
CA PRO A 251 15.91 -6.77 -24.18
C PRO A 251 15.34 -6.78 -22.75
N ASP A 252 14.29 -7.56 -22.52
CA ASP A 252 13.65 -7.66 -21.20
C ASP A 252 14.62 -8.13 -20.11
N SER A 253 15.55 -9.03 -20.46
CA SER A 253 16.59 -9.50 -19.54
C SER A 253 17.55 -8.38 -19.10
N GLU A 254 17.90 -7.46 -19.99
CA GLU A 254 18.76 -6.33 -19.64
C GLU A 254 18.01 -5.31 -18.77
N LEU A 255 16.76 -4.96 -19.10
CA LEU A 255 15.92 -4.11 -18.26
C LEU A 255 15.73 -4.70 -16.88
N ASN A 256 15.52 -6.02 -16.81
CA ASN A 256 15.40 -6.72 -15.55
C ASN A 256 16.69 -6.69 -14.73
N ASN A 257 17.85 -6.86 -15.36
CA ASN A 257 19.14 -6.75 -14.68
C ASN A 257 19.36 -5.35 -14.10
N LEU A 258 19.07 -4.30 -14.86
CA LEU A 258 19.12 -2.91 -14.37
C LEU A 258 18.18 -2.70 -13.17
N THR A 259 16.98 -3.25 -13.25
CA THR A 259 16.00 -3.19 -12.15
C THR A 259 16.54 -3.86 -10.89
N ARG A 260 17.05 -5.08 -11.03
CA ARG A 260 17.57 -5.85 -9.90
C ARG A 260 18.78 -5.20 -9.27
N GLN A 261 19.73 -4.73 -10.08
CA GLN A 261 20.91 -4.02 -9.59
C GLN A 261 20.49 -2.82 -8.74
N ALA A 262 19.60 -1.97 -9.24
CA ALA A 262 19.14 -0.80 -8.49
C ALA A 262 18.39 -1.16 -7.20
N ILE A 263 17.65 -2.28 -7.17
CA ILE A 263 17.01 -2.79 -5.95
C ILE A 263 18.08 -3.20 -4.92
N GLU A 264 19.06 -4.01 -5.32
CA GLU A 264 20.10 -4.52 -4.42
C GLU A 264 20.96 -3.39 -3.84
N GLU A 265 21.27 -2.36 -4.62
CA GLU A 265 22.03 -1.19 -4.17
C GLU A 265 21.27 -0.37 -3.10
N GLN A 266 19.95 -0.35 -3.13
CA GLN A 266 19.11 0.43 -2.23
C GLN A 266 18.50 -0.40 -1.09
N LYS A 267 18.36 -1.71 -1.26
CA LYS A 267 17.80 -2.61 -0.25
C LYS A 267 18.82 -2.93 0.85
N THR A 268 19.19 -1.90 1.61
CA THR A 268 20.16 -2.00 2.70
C THR A 268 19.63 -1.35 3.97
N ALA A 269 20.12 -1.80 5.13
CA ALA A 269 19.79 -1.18 6.41
C ALA A 269 20.16 0.31 6.43
N GLU A 270 21.30 0.66 5.86
CA GLU A 270 21.79 2.04 5.77
C GLU A 270 20.81 2.94 5.00
N TYR A 271 20.34 2.49 3.84
CA TYR A 271 19.34 3.22 3.07
C TYR A 271 18.03 3.36 3.83
N GLY A 272 17.50 2.27 4.40
CA GLY A 272 16.27 2.27 5.17
C GLY A 272 16.33 3.22 6.37
N LEU A 273 17.42 3.17 7.14
CA LEU A 273 17.63 4.07 8.29
C LEU A 273 17.77 5.54 7.85
N ALA A 274 18.45 5.82 6.74
CA ALA A 274 18.58 7.17 6.20
C ALA A 274 17.22 7.76 5.77
N GLU A 275 16.38 6.95 5.14
CA GLU A 275 14.99 7.35 4.79
C GLU A 275 14.12 7.60 6.03
N LEU A 276 14.22 6.73 7.04
CA LEU A 276 13.50 6.92 8.32
C LEU A 276 13.99 8.16 9.05
N ARG A 277 15.30 8.41 9.07
CA ARG A 277 15.85 9.64 9.64
C ARG A 277 15.35 10.89 8.92
N HIS A 278 15.30 10.87 7.61
CA HIS A 278 14.76 11.98 6.83
C HIS A 278 13.28 12.27 7.19
N LEU A 279 12.50 11.21 7.36
CA LEU A 279 11.10 11.34 7.81
C LEU A 279 11.01 11.94 9.21
N ALA A 280 11.85 11.47 10.15
CA ALA A 280 11.91 12.02 11.52
C ALA A 280 12.32 13.49 11.54
N ASP A 281 13.32 13.89 10.74
CA ASP A 281 13.73 15.30 10.59
C ASP A 281 12.57 16.17 10.07
N ASN A 282 11.75 15.68 9.15
CA ASN A 282 10.58 16.39 8.63
C ASN A 282 9.48 16.54 9.69
N TYR A 283 9.24 15.50 10.49
CA TYR A 283 8.31 15.59 11.61
C TYR A 283 8.79 16.58 12.67
N ALA A 284 10.08 16.57 13.03
CA ALA A 284 10.65 17.52 13.97
C ALA A 284 10.45 18.98 13.53
N VAL A 285 10.61 19.27 12.23
CA VAL A 285 10.31 20.60 11.68
C VAL A 285 8.81 20.92 11.79
N THR A 286 7.96 19.95 11.44
CA THR A 286 6.51 20.13 11.52
C THR A 286 6.08 20.43 12.97
N ASP A 287 6.60 19.67 13.93
CA ASP A 287 6.26 19.79 15.35
C ASP A 287 6.76 21.10 15.97
N SER A 288 7.84 21.67 15.44
CA SER A 288 8.35 22.97 15.86
C SER A 288 7.46 24.16 15.45
N LEU A 289 6.50 23.94 14.54
CA LEU A 289 5.59 25.00 14.09
C LEU A 289 4.47 25.23 15.11
N PRO A 290 4.16 26.51 15.45
CA PRO A 290 3.32 26.84 16.60
C PRO A 290 1.84 26.48 16.43
N THR A 291 1.32 26.45 15.19
CA THR A 291 -0.11 26.20 14.96
C THR A 291 -0.37 25.03 14.02
N MET A 292 -1.50 24.36 14.21
CA MET A 292 -1.98 23.32 13.29
C MET A 292 -2.11 23.82 11.84
N ALA A 293 -2.51 25.05 11.63
CA ALA A 293 -2.64 25.66 10.32
C ALA A 293 -1.28 25.75 9.60
N GLU A 294 -0.23 26.17 10.32
CA GLU A 294 1.14 26.23 9.80
C GLU A 294 1.70 24.85 9.53
N ARG A 295 1.47 23.87 10.41
CA ARG A 295 1.85 22.46 10.22
C ARG A 295 1.22 21.88 8.97
N ARG A 296 -0.08 22.08 8.76
CA ARG A 296 -0.78 21.66 7.55
C ARG A 296 -0.24 22.33 6.28
N LYS A 297 0.01 23.62 6.33
CA LYS A 297 0.58 24.38 5.21
C LYS A 297 1.98 23.90 4.87
N TYR A 298 2.82 23.66 5.88
CA TYR A 298 4.16 23.14 5.71
C TYR A 298 4.12 21.74 5.08
N ASN A 299 3.34 20.81 5.63
CA ASN A 299 3.22 19.46 5.11
C ASN A 299 2.69 19.42 3.68
N MET A 300 1.67 20.24 3.35
CA MET A 300 1.18 20.35 1.97
C MET A 300 2.27 20.87 1.02
N PHE A 301 3.05 21.85 1.44
CA PHE A 301 4.13 22.40 0.63
C PHE A 301 5.28 21.41 0.49
N HIS A 302 5.70 20.81 1.60
CA HIS A 302 6.80 19.86 1.63
C HIS A 302 6.50 18.63 0.80
N ASN A 303 5.35 17.99 1.01
CA ASN A 303 4.90 16.84 0.22
C ASN A 303 4.75 17.17 -1.27
N ARG A 304 4.39 18.39 -1.61
CA ARG A 304 4.18 18.79 -3.00
C ARG A 304 5.47 19.17 -3.74
N TYR A 305 6.44 19.75 -3.06
CA TYR A 305 7.56 20.41 -3.73
C TYR A 305 8.95 19.92 -3.31
N MET A 306 9.09 19.33 -2.13
CA MET A 306 10.40 19.06 -1.55
C MET A 306 10.69 17.57 -1.31
N ASP A 307 9.66 16.74 -1.20
CA ASP A 307 9.79 15.53 -0.41
C ASP A 307 9.72 14.21 -1.12
N CYS A 308 9.67 14.14 -2.40
CA CYS A 308 9.74 12.81 -3.00
C CYS A 308 10.26 12.84 -4.41
N PRO A 309 11.19 11.97 -4.73
CA PRO A 309 11.30 11.53 -6.11
C PRO A 309 9.96 10.84 -6.43
N ARG A 310 9.22 11.42 -7.36
CA ARG A 310 7.97 10.82 -7.78
C ARG A 310 8.25 9.84 -8.89
N SER A 311 7.87 8.60 -8.67
CA SER A 311 7.95 7.57 -9.69
C SER A 311 6.97 7.87 -10.85
N THR A 312 7.35 7.46 -12.04
CA THR A 312 6.46 7.46 -13.20
C THR A 312 5.31 6.46 -12.97
N PHE A 313 5.65 5.35 -12.35
CA PHE A 313 4.73 4.31 -11.88
C PHE A 313 5.37 3.63 -10.67
N SER A 314 4.57 2.90 -9.92
CA SER A 314 5.08 2.13 -8.77
C SER A 314 4.59 0.69 -8.82
N VAL A 315 5.36 -0.19 -8.19
CA VAL A 315 5.00 -1.59 -7.97
C VAL A 315 5.10 -1.85 -6.47
N SER A 316 3.99 -2.20 -5.88
CA SER A 316 3.85 -2.61 -4.48
C SER A 316 3.57 -4.11 -4.47
N TYR A 317 4.59 -4.90 -4.17
CA TYR A 317 4.50 -6.35 -4.13
C TYR A 317 4.55 -6.83 -2.68
N PHE A 318 3.46 -7.42 -2.23
CA PHE A 318 3.28 -7.80 -0.82
C PHE A 318 4.09 -9.01 -0.36
N GLY A 319 4.73 -9.74 -1.27
CA GLY A 319 5.67 -10.80 -0.94
C GLY A 319 5.04 -12.05 -0.32
N ARG A 320 5.90 -12.91 0.25
CA ARG A 320 5.47 -14.15 0.89
C ARG A 320 4.76 -13.95 2.22
N GLU A 321 4.98 -12.82 2.86
CA GLU A 321 4.39 -12.49 4.17
C GLU A 321 2.88 -12.36 4.13
N THR A 322 2.32 -12.23 2.92
CA THR A 322 0.89 -12.07 2.69
C THR A 322 0.17 -13.39 2.39
N THR A 323 0.85 -14.53 2.50
CA THR A 323 0.18 -15.81 2.28
C THR A 323 -1.00 -15.97 3.24
N LEU A 324 -2.14 -16.34 2.67
CA LEU A 324 -3.36 -16.57 3.44
C LEU A 324 -3.32 -17.91 4.19
N GLY A 325 -2.41 -18.81 3.80
CA GLY A 325 -2.29 -20.13 4.41
C GLY A 325 -3.61 -20.90 4.33
N THR A 326 -4.10 -21.37 5.46
CA THR A 326 -5.36 -22.13 5.52
C THR A 326 -6.61 -21.32 5.15
N LEU A 327 -6.53 -19.99 5.09
CA LEU A 327 -7.61 -19.12 4.62
C LEU A 327 -7.82 -19.20 3.09
N GLU A 328 -6.86 -19.68 2.32
CA GLU A 328 -6.98 -19.80 0.85
C GLU A 328 -8.16 -20.67 0.40
N GLY A 329 -8.59 -21.61 1.24
CA GLY A 329 -9.79 -22.39 1.00
C GLY A 329 -11.10 -21.61 1.10
N TYR A 330 -11.08 -20.39 1.68
CA TYR A 330 -12.26 -19.55 1.94
C TYR A 330 -12.21 -18.21 1.20
N VAL A 331 -11.03 -17.78 0.77
CA VAL A 331 -10.80 -16.49 0.11
C VAL A 331 -10.41 -16.72 -1.35
N ARG A 332 -11.19 -16.17 -2.26
CA ARG A 332 -10.94 -16.29 -3.69
C ARG A 332 -9.86 -15.34 -4.20
N SER A 333 -9.93 -14.06 -3.77
CA SER A 333 -9.04 -13.01 -4.23
C SER A 333 -8.80 -11.99 -3.13
N VAL A 334 -7.65 -11.30 -3.18
CA VAL A 334 -7.31 -10.20 -2.27
C VAL A 334 -6.76 -9.04 -3.09
N TYR A 335 -7.41 -7.88 -3.00
CA TYR A 335 -6.97 -6.66 -3.67
C TYR A 335 -6.68 -5.58 -2.64
N CYS A 336 -5.58 -4.86 -2.84
CA CYS A 336 -5.27 -3.67 -2.07
C CYS A 336 -5.66 -2.43 -2.89
N PHE A 337 -6.27 -1.45 -2.23
CA PHE A 337 -6.67 -0.20 -2.86
C PHE A 337 -6.00 0.96 -2.13
N ALA A 338 -5.22 1.74 -2.87
CA ALA A 338 -4.58 2.94 -2.37
C ALA A 338 -4.88 4.11 -3.30
N GLU A 339 -4.93 5.33 -2.75
CA GLU A 339 -4.94 6.54 -3.56
C GLU A 339 -3.52 6.83 -4.05
N GLY A 340 -3.39 7.26 -5.29
CA GLY A 340 -2.08 7.69 -5.76
C GLY A 340 -1.92 7.73 -7.26
N ASN A 341 -0.67 7.80 -7.65
CA ASN A 341 -0.21 7.72 -9.03
C ASN A 341 -0.42 6.29 -9.57
N LEU A 342 0.01 6.05 -10.80
CA LEU A 342 -0.05 4.72 -11.40
C LEU A 342 0.76 3.71 -10.56
N ILE A 343 0.08 3.04 -9.64
CA ILE A 343 0.64 2.00 -8.78
C ILE A 343 -0.01 0.65 -9.08
N LEU A 344 0.80 -0.39 -9.13
CA LEU A 344 0.38 -1.78 -9.20
C LEU A 344 0.48 -2.34 -7.78
N GLU A 345 -0.67 -2.58 -7.16
CA GLU A 345 -0.74 -3.32 -5.89
C GLU A 345 -0.87 -4.81 -6.19
N VAL A 346 0.10 -5.60 -5.78
CA VAL A 346 0.24 -7.01 -6.19
C VAL A 346 0.23 -7.92 -4.97
N VAL A 347 -0.84 -8.67 -4.81
CA VAL A 347 -1.01 -9.66 -3.73
C VAL A 347 -0.86 -11.06 -4.29
N PRO A 348 0.18 -11.83 -3.91
CA PRO A 348 0.34 -13.20 -4.35
C PRO A 348 -0.57 -14.14 -3.55
N LEU A 349 -1.31 -14.99 -4.25
CA LEU A 349 -2.03 -16.13 -3.69
C LEU A 349 -1.35 -17.46 -4.12
N ALA A 350 -1.93 -18.60 -3.75
CA ALA A 350 -1.32 -19.90 -4.05
C ALA A 350 -1.14 -20.14 -5.54
N ASP A 351 -2.14 -19.82 -6.35
CA ASP A 351 -2.24 -20.15 -7.77
C ASP A 351 -2.22 -18.91 -8.71
N HIS A 352 -2.42 -17.71 -8.19
CA HIS A 352 -2.43 -16.49 -9.00
C HIS A 352 -1.93 -15.26 -8.24
N PHE A 353 -1.71 -14.18 -8.98
CA PHE A 353 -1.44 -12.83 -8.46
C PHE A 353 -2.67 -11.96 -8.67
N CYS A 354 -3.22 -11.42 -7.58
CA CYS A 354 -4.23 -10.38 -7.63
C CYS A 354 -3.55 -9.03 -7.82
N ILE A 355 -3.86 -8.31 -8.89
CA ILE A 355 -3.28 -6.99 -9.17
C ILE A 355 -4.40 -5.97 -9.25
N SER A 356 -4.25 -4.87 -8.53
CA SER A 356 -5.18 -3.74 -8.59
C SER A 356 -4.48 -2.44 -8.99
N PHE A 357 -5.25 -1.57 -9.66
CA PHE A 357 -4.85 -0.25 -10.11
C PHE A 357 -5.97 0.74 -9.78
N GLU A 358 -5.62 1.97 -9.45
CA GLU A 358 -6.60 3.05 -9.46
C GLU A 358 -7.02 3.40 -10.90
N LEU A 359 -8.32 3.40 -11.19
CA LEU A 359 -8.87 3.68 -12.52
C LEU A 359 -9.37 5.12 -12.62
N VAL A 360 -8.49 6.09 -12.58
CA VAL A 360 -8.83 7.46 -12.98
C VAL A 360 -8.63 7.66 -14.48
N ARG A 361 -9.38 8.61 -15.05
CA ARG A 361 -9.45 8.80 -16.51
C ARG A 361 -8.08 8.88 -17.20
N PRO A 362 -7.07 9.60 -16.69
CA PRO A 362 -5.74 9.62 -17.30
C PRO A 362 -5.02 8.28 -17.26
N LEU A 363 -5.26 7.46 -16.24
CA LEU A 363 -4.56 6.17 -16.05
C LEU A 363 -5.11 5.06 -16.93
N LYS A 364 -6.36 5.15 -17.39
CA LYS A 364 -7.02 4.10 -18.17
C LYS A 364 -6.22 3.66 -19.41
N ARG A 365 -5.54 4.61 -20.08
CA ARG A 365 -4.71 4.28 -21.25
C ARG A 365 -3.50 3.45 -20.88
N TYR A 366 -2.88 3.71 -19.72
CA TYR A 366 -1.69 3.00 -19.24
C TYR A 366 -2.05 1.58 -18.82
N ILE A 367 -3.19 1.41 -18.14
CA ILE A 367 -3.73 0.08 -17.81
C ILE A 367 -3.97 -0.73 -19.08
N ARG A 368 -4.60 -0.15 -20.10
CA ARG A 368 -4.79 -0.83 -21.40
C ARG A 368 -3.47 -1.21 -22.05
N SER A 369 -2.46 -0.33 -21.99
CA SER A 369 -1.14 -0.64 -22.51
C SER A 369 -0.44 -1.73 -21.70
N PHE A 370 -0.67 -1.82 -20.40
CA PHE A 370 -0.16 -2.90 -19.56
C PHE A 370 -0.80 -4.24 -19.92
N LEU A 371 -2.12 -4.28 -20.11
CA LEU A 371 -2.80 -5.50 -20.57
C LEU A 371 -2.29 -5.96 -21.95
N ALA A 372 -2.02 -5.01 -22.85
CA ALA A 372 -1.40 -5.32 -24.13
C ALA A 372 0.02 -5.87 -23.96
N ALA A 373 0.82 -5.34 -23.03
CA ALA A 373 2.15 -5.86 -22.75
C ALA A 373 2.12 -7.28 -22.16
N LEU A 374 1.13 -7.61 -21.32
CA LEU A 374 0.90 -8.98 -20.86
C LEU A 374 0.60 -9.93 -22.05
N THR A 375 -0.30 -9.50 -22.95
CA THR A 375 -0.64 -10.27 -24.14
C THR A 375 0.57 -10.47 -25.05
N ASP A 376 1.36 -9.43 -25.30
CA ASP A 376 2.58 -9.50 -26.12
C ASP A 376 3.64 -10.43 -25.50
N ALA A 377 3.68 -10.52 -24.17
CA ALA A 377 4.54 -11.45 -23.44
C ALA A 377 3.98 -12.88 -23.33
N GLY A 378 2.81 -13.14 -23.90
CA GLY A 378 2.14 -14.45 -23.81
C GLY A 378 1.59 -14.80 -22.43
N LEU A 379 1.40 -13.81 -21.57
CA LEU A 379 0.90 -13.99 -20.20
C LEU A 379 -0.63 -13.96 -20.18
N PRO A 380 -1.30 -15.04 -19.76
CA PRO A 380 -2.74 -15.05 -19.57
C PRO A 380 -3.10 -14.16 -18.37
N TYR A 381 -4.25 -13.52 -18.44
CA TYR A 381 -4.83 -12.76 -17.33
C TYR A 381 -6.35 -12.81 -17.40
N GLU A 382 -7.00 -12.68 -16.24
CA GLU A 382 -8.44 -12.53 -16.12
C GLU A 382 -8.75 -11.12 -15.58
N VAL A 383 -9.71 -10.46 -16.22
CA VAL A 383 -10.17 -9.14 -15.78
C VAL A 383 -11.34 -9.32 -14.83
N GLN A 384 -11.13 -8.92 -13.56
CA GLN A 384 -12.17 -8.94 -12.54
C GLN A 384 -13.07 -7.70 -12.61
N GLY A 385 -12.78 -6.79 -13.52
CA GLY A 385 -13.58 -5.62 -13.85
C GLY A 385 -13.18 -4.36 -13.11
N PRO A 386 -13.95 -3.27 -13.29
CA PRO A 386 -13.84 -2.13 -12.40
C PRO A 386 -14.55 -2.44 -11.09
N ILE A 387 -13.83 -2.37 -9.99
CA ILE A 387 -14.38 -2.40 -8.64
C ILE A 387 -14.74 -0.98 -8.27
N PHE A 388 -16.03 -0.75 -7.99
CA PHE A 388 -16.53 0.57 -7.61
C PHE A 388 -16.47 0.71 -6.10
N LYS A 389 -15.34 1.13 -5.58
CA LYS A 389 -15.13 1.40 -4.18
C LYS A 389 -14.65 2.84 -4.02
N ARG A 390 -15.22 3.55 -3.07
CA ARG A 390 -14.70 4.85 -2.64
C ARG A 390 -13.92 4.64 -1.35
N LEU A 391 -12.70 5.14 -1.29
CA LEU A 391 -11.96 5.16 -0.04
C LEU A 391 -12.64 6.09 0.97
N PRO A 392 -12.68 5.72 2.25
CA PRO A 392 -13.28 6.55 3.28
C PRO A 392 -12.49 7.85 3.46
N ALA A 393 -13.20 8.96 3.56
CA ALA A 393 -12.59 10.22 3.99
C ALA A 393 -12.13 10.10 5.45
N VAL A 394 -11.27 11.02 5.88
CA VAL A 394 -10.82 11.10 7.28
C VAL A 394 -11.40 12.34 7.91
N VAL A 395 -11.99 12.20 9.09
CA VAL A 395 -12.46 13.31 9.92
C VAL A 395 -11.52 13.43 11.11
N LEU A 396 -10.81 14.55 11.17
CA LEU A 396 -9.97 14.89 12.31
C LEU A 396 -10.71 15.86 13.22
N PRO A 397 -10.48 15.80 14.56
CA PRO A 397 -11.03 16.76 15.49
C PRO A 397 -10.67 18.19 15.07
N LYS A 398 -11.59 19.13 15.32
CA LYS A 398 -11.35 20.55 15.08
C LYS A 398 -10.87 21.18 16.40
N THR A 399 -9.85 22.02 16.32
CA THR A 399 -9.48 22.88 17.43
C THR A 399 -10.71 23.72 17.81
N PRO A 400 -11.10 23.79 19.09
CA PRO A 400 -12.11 24.76 19.52
C PRO A 400 -11.66 26.15 19.09
N VAL A 401 -12.53 26.90 18.42
CA VAL A 401 -12.28 28.30 18.00
C VAL A 401 -12.37 29.20 19.21
#